data_391fe8ac55bd4d20f18e969e5ebf58ca
#
_entry.id   391fe8ac55bd4d20f18e969e5ebf58ca
#
_cell.length_a   1.000
_cell.length_b   1.000
_cell.length_c   1.000
_cell.angle_alpha   90.00
_cell.angle_beta   90.00
_cell.angle_gamma   90.00
#
_symmetry.space_group_name_H-M   'P 1'
#
loop_
_entity.id
_entity.type
_entity.pdbx_description
1 polymer ?
#
loop_
_entity_poly.entity_id
_entity_poly.type
_entity_poly.pdbx_seq_one_letter_code
_entity_poly.pdbx_strand_id
1 'polypeptide(L)'
;MTVITAEEALKSRQNFSDFIESKQDEIEQEYLKEYSKRELVLSYAQLTPTCEGLMNALNEFRDNQKVFLFLYIVNEKPEITKFIKYLNNTFNKMCGIFLVKAILNGDKMEFECLLKPQIQEKKQRVVNTNTPAKQLQFEYWQAYFEKCDELQSEMQINPAPRHYQYIGIGKKGVQIMQTVSTVEKYIATELSINNDKSIFHKLEEHKEQIEKALGTLEWHIKDGVDSCKIRQKIYFDISMTEIRDAKVEEHIKLAENFKKVFSKYL
;
A
#
# COMPACT_ATOMS: atom_id res chain seq x y z
N MET A 1 -22.20 6.76 32.31
CA MET A 1 -22.23 5.47 31.59
C MET A 1 -22.42 4.38 32.61
N THR A 2 -23.43 3.55 32.45
CA THR A 2 -23.66 2.39 33.34
C THR A 2 -22.62 1.34 32.98
N VAL A 3 -21.82 0.90 33.94
CA VAL A 3 -20.81 -0.14 33.71
C VAL A 3 -21.54 -1.47 33.55
N ILE A 4 -21.51 -2.04 32.33
CA ILE A 4 -22.10 -3.34 32.03
C ILE A 4 -21.15 -4.44 32.52
N THR A 5 -21.66 -5.38 33.33
CA THR A 5 -20.85 -6.53 33.76
C THR A 5 -20.67 -7.54 32.61
N ALA A 6 -19.65 -8.41 32.71
CA ALA A 6 -19.39 -9.44 31.69
C ALA A 6 -20.59 -10.40 31.53
N GLU A 7 -21.29 -10.73 32.59
CA GLU A 7 -22.50 -11.58 32.55
C GLU A 7 -23.69 -10.86 31.88
N GLU A 8 -23.87 -9.57 32.17
CA GLU A 8 -24.93 -8.76 31.55
C GLU A 8 -24.68 -8.54 30.05
N ALA A 9 -23.41 -8.46 29.62
CA ALA A 9 -23.05 -8.32 28.21
C ALA A 9 -23.59 -9.49 27.36
N LEU A 10 -23.68 -10.68 27.90
CA LEU A 10 -24.15 -11.85 27.16
C LEU A 10 -25.68 -11.97 27.05
N LYS A 11 -26.45 -11.10 27.75
CA LYS A 11 -27.93 -11.18 27.76
C LYS A 11 -28.59 -10.62 26.50
N SER A 12 -27.92 -9.70 25.79
CA SER A 12 -28.44 -9.14 24.55
C SER A 12 -27.32 -8.69 23.61
N ARG A 13 -27.64 -8.58 22.29
CA ARG A 13 -26.73 -8.04 21.31
C ARG A 13 -26.27 -6.61 21.66
N GLN A 14 -27.18 -5.76 22.13
CA GLN A 14 -26.85 -4.38 22.47
C GLN A 14 -25.88 -4.32 23.64
N ASN A 15 -26.16 -5.04 24.72
CA ASN A 15 -25.28 -5.09 25.89
C ASN A 15 -23.90 -5.60 25.52
N PHE A 16 -23.79 -6.60 24.61
CA PHE A 16 -22.54 -7.11 24.15
C PHE A 16 -21.76 -6.05 23.31
N SER A 17 -22.47 -5.34 22.44
CA SER A 17 -21.87 -4.24 21.66
C SER A 17 -21.32 -3.14 22.57
N ASP A 18 -22.11 -2.67 23.52
CA ASP A 18 -21.75 -1.61 24.47
C ASP A 18 -20.55 -2.03 25.35
N PHE A 19 -20.52 -3.31 25.75
CA PHE A 19 -19.39 -3.88 26.50
C PHE A 19 -18.11 -3.88 25.67
N ILE A 20 -18.17 -4.36 24.40
CA ILE A 20 -17.03 -4.37 23.49
C ILE A 20 -16.53 -2.96 23.23
N GLU A 21 -17.42 -2.01 22.95
CA GLU A 21 -17.07 -0.59 22.73
C GLU A 21 -16.27 -0.01 23.91
N SER A 22 -16.56 -0.44 25.13
CA SER A 22 -15.82 -0.01 26.33
C SER A 22 -14.41 -0.62 26.45
N LYS A 23 -14.08 -1.69 25.70
CA LYS A 23 -12.86 -2.49 25.81
C LYS A 23 -12.06 -2.61 24.51
N GLN A 24 -12.65 -2.24 23.38
CA GLN A 24 -12.07 -2.49 22.06
C GLN A 24 -10.68 -1.91 21.90
N ASP A 25 -10.45 -0.68 22.35
CA ASP A 25 -9.14 -0.03 22.21
C ASP A 25 -8.00 -0.83 22.86
N GLU A 26 -8.25 -1.39 24.04
CA GLU A 26 -7.28 -2.19 24.77
C GLU A 26 -6.96 -3.50 24.02
N ILE A 27 -8.01 -4.18 23.54
CA ILE A 27 -7.92 -5.47 22.85
C ILE A 27 -7.25 -5.29 21.46
N GLU A 28 -7.69 -4.28 20.71
CA GLU A 28 -7.22 -4.02 19.36
C GLU A 28 -5.77 -3.59 19.33
N GLN A 29 -5.34 -2.75 20.26
CA GLN A 29 -3.94 -2.34 20.39
C GLN A 29 -3.00 -3.54 20.58
N GLU A 30 -3.44 -4.56 21.31
CA GLU A 30 -2.63 -5.76 21.50
C GLU A 30 -2.40 -6.52 20.17
N TYR A 31 -3.50 -6.70 19.40
CA TYR A 31 -3.40 -7.45 18.13
C TYR A 31 -2.79 -6.63 17.00
N LEU A 32 -2.91 -5.31 17.03
CA LEU A 32 -2.37 -4.42 15.99
C LEU A 32 -0.88 -4.10 16.14
N LYS A 33 -0.23 -4.51 17.21
CA LYS A 33 1.22 -4.29 17.41
C LYS A 33 2.09 -4.80 16.27
N GLU A 34 1.65 -5.87 15.60
CA GLU A 34 2.34 -6.52 14.49
C GLU A 34 2.04 -5.89 13.11
N TYR A 35 1.14 -4.88 13.06
CA TYR A 35 0.63 -4.29 11.82
C TYR A 35 0.97 -2.80 11.70
N SER A 36 0.90 -2.28 10.48
CA SER A 36 1.16 -0.87 10.20
C SER A 36 0.11 0.05 10.85
N LYS A 37 0.53 1.15 11.48
CA LYS A 37 -0.33 2.10 12.22
C LYS A 37 -1.31 2.93 11.37
N ARG A 38 -1.38 2.74 10.04
CA ARG A 38 -2.11 3.63 9.11
C ARG A 38 -3.42 3.06 8.60
N GLU A 39 -3.96 2.05 9.22
CA GLU A 39 -5.14 1.37 8.73
C GLU A 39 -6.36 1.78 9.54
N LEU A 40 -7.49 2.00 8.86
CA LEU A 40 -8.76 2.23 9.51
C LEU A 40 -9.17 0.96 10.26
N VAL A 41 -9.53 1.09 11.51
CA VAL A 41 -10.01 -0.03 12.34
C VAL A 41 -11.50 0.12 12.54
N LEU A 42 -12.25 -0.93 12.23
CA LEU A 42 -13.68 -1.02 12.44
C LEU A 42 -13.97 -2.22 13.35
N SER A 43 -14.91 -2.06 14.25
CA SER A 43 -15.27 -3.09 15.23
C SER A 43 -16.75 -3.42 15.20
N TYR A 44 -17.05 -4.70 15.18
CA TYR A 44 -18.40 -5.25 15.18
C TYR A 44 -18.55 -6.33 16.23
N ALA A 45 -19.59 -6.23 17.06
CA ALA A 45 -19.92 -7.20 18.08
C ALA A 45 -21.20 -7.97 17.73
N GLN A 46 -21.11 -9.29 17.71
CA GLN A 46 -22.23 -10.19 17.47
C GLN A 46 -22.16 -11.39 18.41
N LEU A 47 -23.25 -11.68 19.17
CA LEU A 47 -23.28 -12.89 20.02
C LEU A 47 -23.08 -14.15 19.18
N THR A 48 -23.73 -14.20 18.02
CA THR A 48 -23.56 -15.26 17.03
C THR A 48 -23.40 -14.64 15.65
N PRO A 49 -22.31 -14.87 14.93
CA PRO A 49 -22.05 -14.24 13.65
C PRO A 49 -23.04 -14.73 12.58
N THR A 50 -23.48 -13.81 11.72
CA THR A 50 -24.31 -14.09 10.55
C THR A 50 -23.65 -13.58 9.28
N CYS A 51 -24.00 -14.19 8.13
CA CYS A 51 -23.51 -13.71 6.84
C CYS A 51 -23.98 -12.27 6.58
N GLU A 52 -25.23 -11.93 6.92
CA GLU A 52 -25.76 -10.59 6.80
C GLU A 52 -24.98 -9.57 7.65
N GLY A 53 -24.70 -9.89 8.91
CA GLY A 53 -23.91 -9.03 9.80
C GLY A 53 -22.49 -8.81 9.29
N LEU A 54 -21.86 -9.85 8.76
CA LEU A 54 -20.53 -9.74 8.15
C LEU A 54 -20.57 -8.90 6.86
N MET A 55 -21.59 -9.10 6.01
CA MET A 55 -21.75 -8.30 4.79
C MET A 55 -22.03 -6.83 5.10
N ASN A 56 -22.81 -6.53 6.12
CA ASN A 56 -23.05 -5.15 6.57
C ASN A 56 -21.74 -4.51 7.04
N ALA A 57 -20.95 -5.22 7.84
CA ALA A 57 -19.63 -4.77 8.25
C ALA A 57 -18.71 -4.52 7.02
N LEU A 58 -18.70 -5.44 6.06
CA LEU A 58 -17.89 -5.29 4.85
C LEU A 58 -18.38 -4.18 3.90
N ASN A 59 -19.67 -3.82 3.91
CA ASN A 59 -20.21 -2.72 3.10
C ASN A 59 -19.72 -1.33 3.53
N GLU A 60 -19.17 -1.22 4.74
CA GLU A 60 -18.52 0.02 5.19
C GLU A 60 -17.14 0.22 4.57
N PHE A 61 -16.59 -0.81 3.93
CA PHE A 61 -15.35 -0.71 3.18
C PHE A 61 -15.59 0.04 1.86
N ARG A 62 -15.65 1.36 1.91
CA ARG A 62 -15.69 2.21 0.72
C ARG A 62 -14.30 2.84 0.53
N ASP A 63 -13.83 2.76 -0.72
CA ASP A 63 -12.72 3.56 -1.27
C ASP A 63 -11.30 3.26 -0.75
N ASN A 64 -10.64 2.28 -1.37
CA ASN A 64 -9.16 2.14 -1.47
C ASN A 64 -8.31 2.24 -0.19
N GLN A 65 -8.91 2.31 0.99
CA GLN A 65 -8.19 2.30 2.27
C GLN A 65 -7.99 0.86 2.74
N LYS A 66 -6.84 0.57 3.30
CA LYS A 66 -6.63 -0.67 4.04
C LYS A 66 -7.41 -0.59 5.35
N VAL A 67 -8.25 -1.57 5.59
CA VAL A 67 -9.12 -1.61 6.76
C VAL A 67 -8.89 -2.89 7.55
N PHE A 68 -8.79 -2.76 8.87
CA PHE A 68 -8.92 -3.89 9.77
C PHE A 68 -10.33 -3.93 10.35
N LEU A 69 -10.95 -5.10 10.23
CA LEU A 69 -12.24 -5.38 10.84
C LEU A 69 -12.05 -6.34 12.03
N PHE A 70 -12.39 -5.90 13.21
CA PHE A 70 -12.53 -6.77 14.38
C PHE A 70 -13.96 -7.25 14.50
N LEU A 71 -14.17 -8.55 14.35
CA LEU A 71 -15.45 -9.19 14.57
C LEU A 71 -15.44 -9.93 15.90
N TYR A 72 -16.08 -9.35 16.90
CA TYR A 72 -16.24 -9.95 18.22
C TYR A 72 -17.45 -10.86 18.27
N ILE A 73 -17.26 -12.10 18.72
CA ILE A 73 -18.32 -13.11 18.80
C ILE A 73 -18.28 -13.83 20.15
N VAL A 74 -19.42 -14.40 20.54
CA VAL A 74 -19.53 -15.34 21.68
C VAL A 74 -19.59 -16.76 21.14
N ASN A 75 -20.52 -17.02 20.23
CA ASN A 75 -20.73 -18.35 19.65
C ASN A 75 -20.06 -18.44 18.29
N GLU A 76 -19.20 -19.41 18.11
CA GLU A 76 -18.55 -19.68 16.83
C GLU A 76 -19.48 -20.41 15.87
N LYS A 77 -19.41 -20.05 14.58
CA LYS A 77 -20.01 -20.79 13.47
C LYS A 77 -18.91 -21.18 12.48
N PRO A 78 -18.64 -22.47 12.32
CA PRO A 78 -17.56 -22.97 11.47
C PRO A 78 -17.62 -22.47 10.02
N GLU A 79 -18.83 -22.24 9.48
CA GLU A 79 -19.02 -21.73 8.11
C GLU A 79 -18.52 -20.29 8.00
N ILE A 80 -18.81 -19.46 9.01
CA ILE A 80 -18.36 -18.07 9.06
C ILE A 80 -16.84 -18.00 9.26
N THR A 81 -16.30 -18.83 10.14
CA THR A 81 -14.86 -18.96 10.37
C THR A 81 -14.12 -19.33 9.07
N LYS A 82 -14.62 -20.32 8.31
CA LYS A 82 -14.07 -20.70 7.00
C LYS A 82 -14.17 -19.56 5.98
N PHE A 83 -15.28 -18.85 5.96
CA PHE A 83 -15.49 -17.72 5.04
C PHE A 83 -14.54 -16.57 5.37
N ILE A 84 -14.37 -16.18 6.62
CA ILE A 84 -13.40 -15.17 7.04
C ILE A 84 -11.98 -15.57 6.66
N LYS A 85 -11.61 -16.84 6.87
CA LYS A 85 -10.31 -17.35 6.44
C LYS A 85 -10.09 -17.22 4.93
N TYR A 86 -11.12 -17.51 4.14
CA TYR A 86 -11.10 -17.30 2.69
C TYR A 86 -10.92 -15.82 2.33
N LEU A 87 -11.68 -14.91 2.97
CA LEU A 87 -11.57 -13.46 2.73
C LEU A 87 -10.17 -12.95 3.08
N ASN A 88 -9.62 -13.34 4.23
CA ASN A 88 -8.27 -12.97 4.64
C ASN A 88 -7.19 -13.43 3.66
N ASN A 89 -7.39 -14.57 2.99
CA ASN A 89 -6.45 -15.07 1.99
C ASN A 89 -6.60 -14.38 0.63
N THR A 90 -7.83 -13.99 0.26
CA THR A 90 -8.14 -13.46 -1.06
C THR A 90 -7.97 -11.94 -1.13
N PHE A 91 -8.39 -11.22 -0.09
CA PHE A 91 -8.40 -9.76 -0.03
C PHE A 91 -7.36 -9.16 0.92
N ASN A 92 -6.33 -9.90 1.25
CA ASN A 92 -5.28 -9.56 2.21
C ASN A 92 -4.54 -8.22 1.97
N LYS A 93 -4.70 -7.62 0.77
CA LYS A 93 -4.13 -6.30 0.44
C LYS A 93 -5.04 -5.13 0.80
N MET A 94 -6.34 -5.38 0.94
CA MET A 94 -7.36 -4.34 1.11
C MET A 94 -8.07 -4.43 2.46
N CYS A 95 -8.23 -5.64 2.99
CA CYS A 95 -9.00 -5.91 4.19
C CYS A 95 -8.34 -7.01 5.01
N GLY A 96 -8.26 -6.80 6.31
CA GLY A 96 -7.88 -7.83 7.28
C GLY A 96 -8.96 -8.02 8.31
N ILE A 97 -9.46 -9.26 8.49
CA ILE A 97 -10.51 -9.56 9.45
C ILE A 97 -9.93 -10.34 10.62
N PHE A 98 -10.01 -9.76 11.81
CA PHE A 98 -9.77 -10.44 13.08
C PHE A 98 -11.09 -11.04 13.56
N LEU A 99 -11.10 -12.33 13.84
CA LEU A 99 -12.21 -13.00 14.51
C LEU A 99 -11.83 -13.21 15.97
N VAL A 100 -12.48 -12.50 16.87
CA VAL A 100 -12.17 -12.51 18.30
C VAL A 100 -13.36 -13.10 19.07
N LYS A 101 -13.11 -14.19 19.77
CA LYS A 101 -14.10 -14.84 20.61
C LYS A 101 -14.03 -14.29 22.03
N ALA A 102 -15.19 -13.87 22.54
CA ALA A 102 -15.36 -13.50 23.92
C ALA A 102 -15.79 -14.74 24.73
N ILE A 103 -15.11 -15.00 25.80
CA ILE A 103 -15.32 -16.18 26.67
C ILE A 103 -15.55 -15.68 28.10
N LEU A 104 -16.68 -16.04 28.69
CA LEU A 104 -16.96 -15.73 30.10
C LEU A 104 -16.20 -16.74 30.97
N ASN A 105 -15.30 -16.24 31.81
CA ASN A 105 -14.55 -17.02 32.79
C ASN A 105 -14.79 -16.45 34.20
N GLY A 106 -15.72 -17.06 34.94
CA GLY A 106 -16.27 -16.47 36.19
C GLY A 106 -16.90 -15.11 35.92
N ASP A 107 -16.44 -14.07 36.61
CA ASP A 107 -16.95 -12.69 36.47
C ASP A 107 -16.21 -11.87 35.42
N LYS A 108 -15.27 -12.48 34.68
CA LYS A 108 -14.44 -11.77 33.70
C LYS A 108 -14.69 -12.27 32.26
N MET A 109 -14.68 -11.34 31.35
CA MET A 109 -14.67 -11.65 29.92
C MET A 109 -13.21 -11.73 29.45
N GLU A 110 -12.83 -12.86 28.87
CA GLU A 110 -11.55 -13.08 28.22
C GLU A 110 -11.74 -13.09 26.69
N PHE A 111 -10.70 -12.74 25.95
CA PHE A 111 -10.76 -12.60 24.51
C PHE A 111 -9.71 -13.49 23.85
N GLU A 112 -10.15 -14.36 22.95
CA GLU A 112 -9.30 -15.26 22.17
C GLU A 112 -9.40 -14.90 20.68
N CYS A 113 -8.27 -14.62 20.04
CA CYS A 113 -8.24 -14.40 18.60
C CYS A 113 -8.24 -15.72 17.86
N LEU A 114 -9.39 -16.12 17.30
CA LEU A 114 -9.55 -17.34 16.52
C LEU A 114 -8.91 -17.25 15.15
N LEU A 115 -9.00 -16.07 14.52
CA LEU A 115 -8.40 -15.80 13.21
C LEU A 115 -7.81 -14.40 13.20
N LYS A 116 -6.61 -14.29 12.65
CA LYS A 116 -5.99 -13.01 12.32
C LYS A 116 -5.65 -12.95 10.82
N PRO A 117 -5.67 -11.76 10.22
CA PRO A 117 -5.18 -11.59 8.86
C PRO A 117 -3.76 -12.13 8.77
N GLN A 118 -3.46 -12.85 7.71
CA GLN A 118 -2.06 -13.18 7.46
C GLN A 118 -1.34 -11.88 7.13
N ILE A 119 -0.41 -11.50 8.00
CA ILE A 119 0.64 -10.58 7.57
C ILE A 119 1.26 -11.30 6.36
N GLN A 120 1.05 -10.75 5.16
CA GLN A 120 2.03 -11.07 4.14
C GLN A 120 3.31 -10.44 4.69
N GLU A 121 4.06 -11.18 5.49
CA GLU A 121 5.48 -10.97 5.47
C GLU A 121 5.80 -10.90 3.99
N LYS A 122 6.10 -9.67 3.50
CA LYS A 122 6.82 -9.57 2.24
C LYS A 122 7.95 -10.53 2.51
N LYS A 123 7.89 -11.75 1.92
CA LYS A 123 9.03 -12.66 1.93
C LYS A 123 10.15 -11.70 1.61
N GLN A 124 10.95 -11.39 2.61
CA GLN A 124 12.18 -10.66 2.38
C GLN A 124 12.86 -11.54 1.36
N ARG A 125 12.64 -11.21 0.08
CA ARG A 125 13.49 -11.78 -0.97
C ARG A 125 14.83 -11.48 -0.41
N VAL A 126 15.63 -12.52 -0.18
CA VAL A 126 17.03 -12.35 0.18
C VAL A 126 17.57 -11.47 -0.93
N VAL A 127 17.59 -10.17 -0.62
CA VAL A 127 17.90 -9.15 -1.60
C VAL A 127 19.40 -9.23 -1.70
N ASN A 128 19.86 -9.80 -2.81
CA ASN A 128 21.29 -9.96 -3.04
C ASN A 128 21.90 -8.58 -3.30
N THR A 129 22.37 -7.94 -2.22
CA THR A 129 23.04 -6.64 -2.22
C THR A 129 24.57 -6.79 -2.21
N ASN A 130 25.10 -7.83 -2.83
CA ASN A 130 26.53 -8.20 -2.76
C ASN A 130 27.51 -7.13 -3.27
N THR A 131 27.03 -5.98 -3.73
CA THR A 131 27.90 -4.87 -4.12
C THR A 131 27.45 -3.58 -3.43
N PRO A 132 28.38 -2.65 -3.10
CA PRO A 132 28.01 -1.36 -2.51
C PRO A 132 26.98 -0.59 -3.32
N ALA A 133 27.07 -0.63 -4.66
CA ALA A 133 26.10 0.02 -5.53
C ALA A 133 24.67 -0.55 -5.39
N LYS A 134 24.54 -1.87 -5.30
CA LYS A 134 23.23 -2.52 -5.07
C LYS A 134 22.65 -2.23 -3.69
N GLN A 135 23.52 -2.14 -2.68
CA GLN A 135 23.12 -1.75 -1.34
C GLN A 135 22.54 -0.33 -1.34
N LEU A 136 23.26 0.64 -1.93
CA LEU A 136 22.80 2.03 -2.06
C LEU A 136 21.50 2.15 -2.86
N GLN A 137 21.37 1.40 -3.95
CA GLN A 137 20.13 1.35 -4.73
C GLN A 137 18.95 0.83 -3.91
N PHE A 138 19.17 -0.23 -3.14
CA PHE A 138 18.12 -0.81 -2.29
C PHE A 138 17.68 0.17 -1.20
N GLU A 139 18.63 0.79 -0.49
CA GLU A 139 18.36 1.79 0.54
C GLU A 139 17.61 3.01 -0.02
N TYR A 140 18.00 3.48 -1.22
CA TYR A 140 17.30 4.55 -1.89
C TYR A 140 15.84 4.18 -2.20
N TRP A 141 15.60 2.98 -2.74
CA TRP A 141 14.25 2.53 -3.07
C TRP A 141 13.40 2.24 -1.83
N GLN A 142 14.01 1.88 -0.71
CA GLN A 142 13.30 1.80 0.58
C GLN A 142 12.83 3.19 1.03
N ALA A 143 13.72 4.18 1.02
CA ALA A 143 13.35 5.55 1.36
C ALA A 143 12.26 6.10 0.41
N TYR A 144 12.34 5.79 -0.90
CA TYR A 144 11.32 6.15 -1.88
C TYR A 144 9.96 5.52 -1.53
N PHE A 145 9.93 4.24 -1.20
CA PHE A 145 8.71 3.53 -0.83
C PHE A 145 8.08 4.11 0.44
N GLU A 146 8.87 4.33 1.48
CA GLU A 146 8.43 4.93 2.75
C GLU A 146 7.88 6.35 2.53
N LYS A 147 8.54 7.15 1.70
CA LYS A 147 8.10 8.50 1.37
C LYS A 147 6.81 8.51 0.52
N CYS A 148 6.62 7.55 -0.39
CA CYS A 148 5.34 7.37 -1.09
C CYS A 148 4.20 7.12 -0.11
N ASP A 149 4.42 6.30 0.92
CA ASP A 149 3.43 6.05 1.97
C ASP A 149 3.12 7.32 2.77
N GLU A 150 4.15 8.10 3.14
CA GLU A 150 3.96 9.39 3.83
C GLU A 150 3.13 10.39 3.03
N LEU A 151 3.43 10.50 1.73
CA LEU A 151 2.77 11.43 0.83
C LEU A 151 1.43 10.89 0.29
N GLN A 152 1.06 9.67 0.62
CA GLN A 152 -0.09 8.95 0.04
C GLN A 152 -0.04 8.94 -1.50
N SER A 153 1.16 8.83 -2.06
CA SER A 153 1.39 8.87 -3.49
C SER A 153 1.06 7.54 -4.17
N GLU A 154 0.44 7.61 -5.34
CA GLU A 154 0.19 6.43 -6.19
C GLU A 154 1.46 5.90 -6.88
N MET A 155 2.61 6.59 -6.73
CA MET A 155 3.88 6.22 -7.35
C MET A 155 4.59 5.09 -6.61
N GLN A 156 3.85 4.16 -6.08
CA GLN A 156 4.31 3.02 -5.30
C GLN A 156 5.19 2.07 -6.13
N ILE A 157 6.29 1.63 -5.52
CA ILE A 157 7.24 0.68 -6.10
C ILE A 157 7.50 -0.47 -5.14
N ASN A 158 8.13 -1.54 -5.63
CA ASN A 158 8.66 -2.59 -4.76
C ASN A 158 10.19 -2.42 -4.66
N PRO A 159 10.74 -2.05 -3.48
CA PRO A 159 12.17 -1.87 -3.32
C PRO A 159 12.97 -3.09 -3.76
N ALA A 160 13.99 -2.88 -4.60
CA ALA A 160 14.87 -3.93 -5.09
C ALA A 160 16.26 -3.33 -5.40
N PRO A 161 17.37 -4.10 -5.29
CA PRO A 161 18.73 -3.64 -5.55
C PRO A 161 19.02 -3.57 -7.05
N ARG A 162 18.35 -2.67 -7.73
CA ARG A 162 18.49 -2.42 -9.16
C ARG A 162 18.41 -0.93 -9.45
N HIS A 163 18.96 -0.52 -10.55
CA HIS A 163 19.06 0.89 -10.91
C HIS A 163 17.76 1.50 -11.45
N TYR A 164 16.68 0.72 -11.58
CA TYR A 164 15.38 1.20 -12.09
C TYR A 164 14.19 0.54 -11.41
N GLN A 165 13.06 1.23 -11.43
CA GLN A 165 11.75 0.73 -11.04
C GLN A 165 10.70 1.16 -12.07
N TYR A 166 9.68 0.33 -12.30
CA TYR A 166 8.59 0.65 -13.22
C TYR A 166 7.29 0.96 -12.48
N ILE A 167 6.58 1.97 -13.01
CA ILE A 167 5.26 2.40 -12.54
C ILE A 167 4.33 2.44 -13.76
N GLY A 168 3.17 1.81 -13.66
CA GLY A 168 2.18 1.81 -14.74
C GLY A 168 1.53 3.18 -14.94
N ILE A 169 1.33 3.57 -16.20
CA ILE A 169 0.62 4.81 -16.57
C ILE A 169 -0.78 4.53 -17.16
N GLY A 170 -1.20 3.26 -17.17
CA GLY A 170 -2.52 2.87 -17.71
C GLY A 170 -2.57 2.63 -19.22
N LYS A 171 -1.47 2.81 -19.94
CA LYS A 171 -1.36 2.56 -21.39
C LYS A 171 -0.46 1.37 -21.67
N LYS A 172 -0.93 0.41 -22.45
CA LYS A 172 -0.12 -0.76 -22.86
C LYS A 172 1.11 -0.31 -23.65
N GLY A 173 2.28 -0.85 -23.30
CA GLY A 173 3.55 -0.52 -23.93
C GLY A 173 4.20 0.78 -23.43
N VAL A 174 3.56 1.53 -22.54
CA VAL A 174 4.08 2.76 -21.96
C VAL A 174 4.16 2.64 -20.45
N GLN A 175 5.30 3.02 -19.86
CA GLN A 175 5.53 2.97 -18.41
C GLN A 175 6.35 4.17 -17.97
N ILE A 176 6.14 4.62 -16.75
CA ILE A 176 7.09 5.51 -16.08
C ILE A 176 8.19 4.62 -15.49
N MET A 177 9.44 4.95 -15.80
CA MET A 177 10.60 4.28 -15.24
C MET A 177 11.35 5.28 -14.35
N GLN A 178 11.42 4.98 -13.06
CA GLN A 178 12.28 5.69 -12.13
C GLN A 178 13.67 5.09 -12.17
N THR A 179 14.69 5.90 -12.30
CA THR A 179 16.07 5.43 -12.40
C THR A 179 16.99 6.11 -11.38
N VAL A 180 18.00 5.38 -10.95
CA VAL A 180 19.10 5.90 -10.13
C VAL A 180 20.43 5.50 -10.74
N SER A 181 21.36 6.43 -10.86
CA SER A 181 22.73 6.17 -11.31
C SER A 181 23.72 6.46 -10.19
N THR A 182 24.36 5.41 -9.68
CA THR A 182 25.46 5.54 -8.71
C THR A 182 26.76 6.01 -9.34
N VAL A 183 26.89 5.86 -10.67
CA VAL A 183 28.10 6.23 -11.43
C VAL A 183 28.01 7.69 -11.87
N GLU A 184 26.93 8.05 -12.55
CA GLU A 184 26.72 9.42 -13.07
C GLU A 184 26.08 10.35 -12.04
N LYS A 185 25.73 9.83 -10.84
CA LYS A 185 25.19 10.58 -9.71
C LYS A 185 23.95 11.39 -10.08
N TYR A 186 22.93 10.71 -10.58
CA TYR A 186 21.61 11.28 -10.83
C TYR A 186 20.48 10.32 -10.45
N ILE A 187 19.32 10.90 -10.24
CA ILE A 187 18.02 10.22 -10.25
C ILE A 187 17.24 10.75 -11.45
N ALA A 188 16.37 9.94 -12.04
CA ALA A 188 15.61 10.39 -13.19
C ALA A 188 14.25 9.70 -13.30
N THR A 189 13.30 10.46 -13.83
CA THR A 189 12.01 9.92 -14.28
C THR A 189 12.01 9.85 -15.81
N GLU A 190 11.67 8.68 -16.33
CA GLU A 190 11.63 8.42 -17.77
C GLU A 190 10.25 7.89 -18.16
N LEU A 191 9.67 8.43 -19.25
CA LEU A 191 8.59 7.75 -19.95
C LEU A 191 9.22 6.74 -20.90
N SER A 192 9.06 5.46 -20.62
CA SER A 192 9.55 4.36 -21.46
C SER A 192 8.42 3.89 -22.37
N ILE A 193 8.67 3.92 -23.69
CA ILE A 193 7.72 3.50 -24.73
C ILE A 193 8.34 2.30 -25.43
N ASN A 194 7.67 1.16 -25.41
CA ASN A 194 8.14 -0.09 -25.96
C ASN A 194 7.24 -0.56 -27.11
N ASN A 195 7.85 -1.03 -28.19
CA ASN A 195 7.22 -1.65 -29.34
C ASN A 195 6.23 -0.77 -30.15
N ASP A 196 6.20 0.55 -29.91
CA ASP A 196 5.35 1.47 -30.68
C ASP A 196 5.93 2.88 -30.76
N LYS A 197 6.76 3.13 -31.76
CA LYS A 197 7.33 4.45 -32.02
C LYS A 197 6.29 5.51 -32.40
N SER A 198 5.09 5.09 -32.87
CA SER A 198 4.06 6.06 -33.24
C SER A 198 3.60 6.88 -32.05
N ILE A 199 3.61 6.28 -30.87
CA ILE A 199 3.30 6.99 -29.59
C ILE A 199 4.32 8.09 -29.34
N PHE A 200 5.61 7.81 -29.54
CA PHE A 200 6.68 8.79 -29.36
C PHE A 200 6.49 9.98 -30.31
N HIS A 201 6.24 9.73 -31.60
CA HIS A 201 6.03 10.81 -32.59
C HIS A 201 4.79 11.65 -32.27
N LYS A 202 3.71 11.04 -31.80
CA LYS A 202 2.53 11.81 -31.32
C LYS A 202 2.87 12.72 -30.16
N LEU A 203 3.67 12.25 -29.20
CA LEU A 203 4.12 13.07 -28.09
C LEU A 203 5.06 14.18 -28.55
N GLU A 204 5.89 13.92 -29.56
CA GLU A 204 6.81 14.90 -30.15
C GLU A 204 6.05 16.08 -30.82
N GLU A 205 4.87 15.84 -31.41
CA GLU A 205 3.98 16.89 -31.92
C GLU A 205 3.51 17.85 -30.81
N HIS A 206 3.51 17.42 -29.56
CA HIS A 206 3.13 18.20 -28.37
C HIS A 206 4.32 18.61 -27.48
N LYS A 207 5.54 18.50 -28.00
CA LYS A 207 6.76 18.70 -27.22
C LYS A 207 6.79 20.02 -26.46
N GLU A 208 6.44 21.13 -27.11
CA GLU A 208 6.45 22.46 -26.48
C GLU A 208 5.49 22.55 -25.30
N GLN A 209 4.28 21.98 -25.43
CA GLN A 209 3.28 21.98 -24.34
C GLN A 209 3.71 21.07 -23.19
N ILE A 210 4.31 19.94 -23.49
CA ILE A 210 4.84 18.98 -22.51
C ILE A 210 6.01 19.63 -21.75
N GLU A 211 6.97 20.21 -22.46
CA GLU A 211 8.14 20.85 -21.85
C GLU A 211 7.78 22.14 -21.09
N LYS A 212 6.73 22.86 -21.51
CA LYS A 212 6.19 23.97 -20.73
C LYS A 212 5.65 23.53 -19.36
N ALA A 213 5.12 22.31 -19.26
CA ALA A 213 4.57 21.76 -18.02
C ALA A 213 5.61 21.06 -17.14
N LEU A 214 6.59 20.39 -17.74
CA LEU A 214 7.57 19.54 -17.04
C LEU A 214 8.98 20.14 -16.98
N GLY A 215 9.26 21.20 -17.74
CA GLY A 215 10.61 21.69 -17.97
C GLY A 215 11.31 20.97 -19.11
N THR A 216 12.60 21.23 -19.28
CA THR A 216 13.41 20.64 -20.37
C THR A 216 13.52 19.13 -20.21
N LEU A 217 13.26 18.39 -21.30
CA LEU A 217 13.30 16.92 -21.34
C LEU A 217 14.35 16.44 -22.36
N GLU A 218 14.92 15.28 -22.08
CA GLU A 218 15.75 14.55 -23.01
C GLU A 218 14.87 13.58 -23.82
N TRP A 219 14.77 13.79 -25.13
CA TRP A 219 14.00 12.95 -26.05
C TRP A 219 14.94 11.97 -26.77
N HIS A 220 14.74 10.68 -26.53
CA HIS A 220 15.62 9.65 -27.09
C HIS A 220 14.84 8.66 -27.95
N ILE A 221 15.16 8.64 -29.22
CA ILE A 221 14.75 7.62 -30.17
C ILE A 221 16.02 6.99 -30.74
N LYS A 222 16.08 5.66 -30.81
CA LYS A 222 17.20 4.95 -31.41
C LYS A 222 16.75 4.22 -32.66
N ASP A 223 17.55 4.32 -33.72
CA ASP A 223 17.37 3.52 -34.91
C ASP A 223 17.68 2.05 -34.62
N GLY A 224 16.87 1.14 -35.19
CA GLY A 224 17.03 -0.30 -35.01
C GLY A 224 16.59 -0.86 -33.65
N VAL A 225 16.04 -0.03 -32.75
CA VAL A 225 15.49 -0.46 -31.45
C VAL A 225 14.05 0.03 -31.34
N ASP A 226 13.13 -0.85 -30.95
CA ASP A 226 11.69 -0.52 -30.82
C ASP A 226 11.34 0.21 -29.52
N SER A 227 12.32 0.69 -28.77
CA SER A 227 12.10 1.44 -27.54
C SER A 227 12.54 2.89 -27.66
N CYS A 228 11.67 3.78 -27.19
CA CYS A 228 11.94 5.21 -27.08
C CYS A 228 11.81 5.63 -25.63
N LYS A 229 12.39 6.78 -25.27
CA LYS A 229 12.23 7.34 -23.93
C LYS A 229 12.28 8.85 -23.91
N ILE A 230 11.53 9.42 -23.00
CA ILE A 230 11.54 10.85 -22.70
C ILE A 230 11.90 10.96 -21.23
N ARG A 231 12.95 11.73 -20.91
CA ARG A 231 13.56 11.69 -19.58
C ARG A 231 13.82 13.08 -19.02
N GLN A 232 13.68 13.19 -17.68
CA GLN A 232 14.22 14.31 -16.91
C GLN A 232 15.13 13.79 -15.80
N LYS A 233 16.31 14.39 -15.68
CA LYS A 233 17.32 14.06 -14.67
C LYS A 233 17.36 15.11 -13.57
N ILE A 234 17.62 14.63 -12.36
CA ILE A 234 17.99 15.44 -11.20
C ILE A 234 19.37 14.95 -10.75
N TYR A 235 20.37 15.81 -10.82
CA TYR A 235 21.71 15.43 -10.38
C TYR A 235 21.76 15.32 -8.86
N PHE A 236 21.98 14.11 -8.39
CA PHE A 236 21.99 13.76 -6.98
C PHE A 236 22.77 12.45 -6.74
N ASP A 237 23.74 12.50 -5.84
CA ASP A 237 24.44 11.30 -5.37
C ASP A 237 23.62 10.62 -4.28
N ILE A 238 23.05 9.45 -4.58
CA ILE A 238 22.20 8.71 -3.63
C ILE A 238 22.92 8.22 -2.37
N SER A 239 24.24 8.36 -2.30
CA SER A 239 25.02 8.11 -1.08
C SER A 239 24.91 9.25 -0.06
N MET A 240 24.48 10.43 -0.47
CA MET A 240 24.29 11.60 0.41
C MET A 240 22.97 11.44 1.20
N THR A 241 23.10 11.00 2.45
CA THR A 241 21.95 10.70 3.32
C THR A 241 21.25 11.95 3.85
N GLU A 242 21.98 13.04 4.03
CA GLU A 242 21.49 14.27 4.67
C GLU A 242 20.36 14.96 3.89
N ILE A 243 20.40 14.86 2.56
CA ILE A 243 19.40 15.47 1.68
C ILE A 243 18.56 14.43 0.93
N ARG A 244 18.75 13.15 1.24
CA ARG A 244 18.08 12.03 0.55
C ARG A 244 16.56 12.16 0.61
N ASP A 245 16.01 12.49 1.77
CA ASP A 245 14.56 12.58 1.98
C ASP A 245 13.91 13.63 1.05
N ALA A 246 14.49 14.83 0.98
CA ALA A 246 14.01 15.89 0.08
C ALA A 246 14.15 15.49 -1.40
N LYS A 247 15.23 14.80 -1.78
CA LYS A 247 15.45 14.36 -3.15
C LYS A 247 14.55 13.19 -3.56
N VAL A 248 14.21 12.32 -2.63
CA VAL A 248 13.21 11.27 -2.82
C VAL A 248 11.82 11.89 -3.05
N GLU A 249 11.43 12.87 -2.25
CA GLU A 249 10.18 13.60 -2.43
C GLU A 249 10.12 14.30 -3.80
N GLU A 250 11.21 14.98 -4.21
CA GLU A 250 11.32 15.59 -5.53
C GLU A 250 11.16 14.56 -6.66
N HIS A 251 11.77 13.37 -6.50
CA HIS A 251 11.67 12.28 -7.48
C HIS A 251 10.24 11.70 -7.59
N ILE A 252 9.53 11.59 -6.47
CA ILE A 252 8.12 11.17 -6.44
C ILE A 252 7.23 12.20 -7.15
N LYS A 253 7.37 13.48 -6.81
CA LYS A 253 6.62 14.57 -7.43
C LYS A 253 6.87 14.65 -8.94
N LEU A 254 8.10 14.40 -9.37
CA LEU A 254 8.43 14.34 -10.79
C LEU A 254 7.67 13.20 -11.49
N ALA A 255 7.57 12.01 -10.87
CA ALA A 255 6.80 10.90 -11.43
C ALA A 255 5.30 11.20 -11.52
N GLU A 256 4.73 11.83 -10.50
CA GLU A 256 3.33 12.27 -10.49
C GLU A 256 3.05 13.27 -11.61
N ASN A 257 3.95 14.25 -11.79
CA ASN A 257 3.85 15.21 -12.86
C ASN A 257 3.96 14.55 -14.24
N PHE A 258 4.89 13.61 -14.42
CA PHE A 258 5.00 12.81 -15.65
C PHE A 258 3.70 12.07 -15.93
N LYS A 259 3.15 11.35 -14.94
CA LYS A 259 1.85 10.65 -15.09
C LYS A 259 0.76 11.62 -15.49
N LYS A 260 0.61 12.72 -14.78
CA LYS A 260 -0.43 13.74 -15.00
C LYS A 260 -0.34 14.39 -16.39
N VAL A 261 0.86 14.72 -16.84
CA VAL A 261 1.05 15.41 -18.12
C VAL A 261 0.91 14.44 -19.28
N PHE A 262 1.65 13.31 -19.27
CA PHE A 262 1.64 12.37 -20.39
C PHE A 262 0.31 11.64 -20.56
N SER A 263 -0.45 11.39 -19.49
CA SER A 263 -1.80 10.79 -19.61
C SER A 263 -2.79 11.63 -20.44
N LYS A 264 -2.50 12.91 -20.67
CA LYS A 264 -3.35 13.77 -21.52
C LYS A 264 -3.11 13.56 -23.02
N TYR A 265 -1.95 13.01 -23.39
CA TYR A 265 -1.51 12.86 -24.79
C TYR A 265 -1.41 11.40 -25.22
N LEU A 266 -1.57 10.43 -24.30
CA LEU A 266 -1.57 8.98 -24.53
C LEU A 266 -2.98 8.42 -24.78
#